data_23e45da1a94524a8dc784fb3dea2088b
#
_entry.id   23e45da1a94524a8dc784fb3dea2088b
#
_cell.length_a   1.000
_cell.length_b   1.000
_cell.length_c   1.000
_cell.angle_alpha   90.00
_cell.angle_beta   90.00
_cell.angle_gamma   90.00
#
_symmetry.space_group_name_H-M   'P 1'
#
loop_
_entity.id
_entity.type
_entity.pdbx_description
1 polymer ?
#
loop_
_entity_poly.entity_id
_entity_poly.type
_entity_poly.pdbx_seq_one_letter_code
_entity_poly.pdbx_strand_id
1 'polypeptide(L)'
;MKRRFTYTFMLLIFQLRQKWLWLCLWLIGITTFASGYVSAFEKIAEDQGKVGLFITMKNPAMAAIVGPLPVKSASQYSVGVMYGHEMTLFIAVITMIIAGSFMIDQTRKMEENGQLEILKSLHIGSQASSMATNLLVLLHTVLTIILVSGILVSYNVSSIDLKGSLYFACSLGLASLLGASIAYLCAQIFATSS
;
A
#
# COMPACT_ATOMS: atom_id res chain seq x y z
N MET A 1 10.89 -19.02 31.44
CA MET A 1 10.61 -17.87 30.54
C MET A 1 9.77 -18.35 29.38
N LYS A 2 8.46 -17.99 29.29
CA LYS A 2 7.66 -18.29 28.11
C LYS A 2 8.33 -17.61 26.92
N ARG A 3 8.66 -18.37 25.87
CA ARG A 3 9.23 -17.81 24.63
C ARG A 3 8.16 -16.88 24.03
N ARG A 4 8.43 -15.57 23.94
CA ARG A 4 7.46 -14.53 23.53
C ARG A 4 6.87 -14.76 22.13
N PHE A 5 7.58 -15.49 21.28
CA PHE A 5 7.25 -15.71 19.86
C PHE A 5 6.95 -17.18 19.52
N THR A 6 6.65 -18.01 20.53
CA THR A 6 6.31 -19.42 20.26
C THR A 6 5.03 -19.51 19.43
N TYR A 7 5.06 -20.29 18.36
CA TYR A 7 3.98 -20.51 17.39
C TYR A 7 3.63 -19.32 16.47
N THR A 8 4.47 -18.27 16.35
CA THR A 8 4.25 -17.14 15.43
C THR A 8 4.00 -17.60 13.98
N PHE A 9 4.81 -18.54 13.47
CA PHE A 9 4.67 -19.02 12.09
C PHE A 9 3.36 -19.79 11.86
N MET A 10 2.94 -20.58 12.84
CA MET A 10 1.64 -21.27 12.79
C MET A 10 0.48 -20.28 12.74
N LEU A 11 0.55 -19.22 13.55
CA LEU A 11 -0.44 -18.14 13.55
C LEU A 11 -0.44 -17.36 12.23
N LEU A 12 0.73 -17.13 11.65
CA LEU A 12 0.85 -16.49 10.33
C LEU A 12 0.11 -17.29 9.25
N ILE A 13 0.35 -18.60 9.18
CA ILE A 13 -0.35 -19.49 8.23
C ILE A 13 -1.86 -19.50 8.50
N PHE A 14 -2.27 -19.52 9.75
CA PHE A 14 -3.68 -19.48 10.13
C PHE A 14 -4.35 -18.17 9.68
N GLN A 15 -3.75 -17.00 9.99
CA GLN A 15 -4.22 -15.69 9.55
C GLN A 15 -4.26 -15.59 8.03
N LEU A 16 -3.24 -16.08 7.35
CA LEU A 16 -3.18 -16.11 5.88
C LEU A 16 -4.35 -16.92 5.30
N ARG A 17 -4.61 -18.11 5.83
CA ARG A 17 -5.74 -18.96 5.40
C ARG A 17 -7.10 -18.34 5.71
N GLN A 18 -7.23 -17.66 6.84
CA GLN A 18 -8.48 -17.02 7.25
C GLN A 18 -8.79 -15.78 6.41
N LYS A 19 -7.78 -14.99 6.03
CA LYS A 19 -7.94 -13.70 5.37
C LYS A 19 -7.50 -13.69 3.90
N TRP A 20 -7.22 -14.86 3.30
CA TRP A 20 -6.67 -14.97 1.95
C TRP A 20 -7.51 -14.25 0.88
N LEU A 21 -8.86 -14.38 0.94
CA LEU A 21 -9.75 -13.70 0.01
C LEU A 21 -9.61 -12.18 0.10
N TRP A 22 -9.58 -11.64 1.32
CA TRP A 22 -9.43 -10.22 1.55
C TRP A 22 -8.06 -9.71 1.06
N LEU A 23 -6.99 -10.46 1.33
CA LEU A 23 -5.65 -10.15 0.87
C LEU A 23 -5.55 -10.21 -0.67
N CYS A 24 -6.15 -11.20 -1.30
CA CYS A 24 -6.21 -11.30 -2.76
C CYS A 24 -7.01 -10.14 -3.37
N LEU A 25 -8.17 -9.80 -2.81
CA LEU A 25 -8.98 -8.67 -3.27
C LEU A 25 -8.22 -7.35 -3.15
N TRP A 26 -7.49 -7.15 -2.07
CA TRP A 26 -6.63 -5.99 -1.90
C TRP A 26 -5.52 -5.96 -2.96
N LEU A 27 -4.77 -7.06 -3.15
CA LEU A 27 -3.72 -7.15 -4.18
C LEU A 27 -4.27 -6.85 -5.58
N ILE A 28 -5.36 -7.49 -5.97
CA ILE A 28 -6.01 -7.29 -7.26
C ILE A 28 -6.50 -5.84 -7.37
N GLY A 29 -7.18 -5.33 -6.36
CA GLY A 29 -7.74 -3.98 -6.34
C GLY A 29 -6.66 -2.91 -6.52
N ILE A 30 -5.59 -2.95 -5.72
CA ILE A 30 -4.48 -1.98 -5.83
C ILE A 30 -3.74 -2.12 -7.15
N THR A 31 -3.48 -3.35 -7.61
CA THR A 31 -2.77 -3.59 -8.87
C THR A 31 -3.60 -3.11 -10.06
N THR A 32 -4.90 -3.41 -10.10
CA THR A 32 -5.81 -2.95 -11.15
C THR A 32 -5.97 -1.43 -11.13
N PHE A 33 -6.13 -0.85 -9.95
CA PHE A 33 -6.24 0.60 -9.81
C PHE A 33 -4.94 1.31 -10.24
N ALA A 34 -3.79 0.80 -9.81
CA ALA A 34 -2.50 1.34 -10.22
C ALA A 34 -2.25 1.20 -11.72
N SER A 35 -2.69 0.14 -12.38
CA SER A 35 -2.45 -0.07 -13.81
C SER A 35 -3.49 0.60 -14.70
N GLY A 36 -4.73 0.74 -14.23
CA GLY A 36 -5.87 1.15 -15.05
C GLY A 36 -5.76 2.56 -15.67
N TYR A 37 -4.97 3.43 -15.07
CA TYR A 37 -4.80 4.81 -15.55
C TYR A 37 -3.64 5.00 -16.53
N VAL A 38 -2.75 4.04 -16.72
CA VAL A 38 -1.57 4.17 -17.60
C VAL A 38 -1.99 4.54 -19.03
N SER A 39 -2.96 3.84 -19.61
CA SER A 39 -3.46 4.11 -20.96
C SER A 39 -4.16 5.48 -21.09
N ALA A 40 -4.74 5.99 -20.02
CA ALA A 40 -5.32 7.33 -20.02
C ALA A 40 -4.22 8.41 -20.10
N PHE A 41 -3.12 8.24 -19.39
CA PHE A 41 -1.97 9.14 -19.46
C PHE A 41 -1.25 9.06 -20.81
N GLU A 42 -1.22 7.90 -21.47
CA GLU A 42 -0.70 7.78 -22.83
C GLU A 42 -1.51 8.65 -23.81
N LYS A 43 -2.85 8.55 -23.79
CA LYS A 43 -3.73 9.37 -24.63
C LYS A 43 -3.54 10.88 -24.38
N ILE A 44 -3.43 11.28 -23.10
CA ILE A 44 -3.17 12.69 -22.76
C ILE A 44 -1.80 13.15 -23.29
N ALA A 45 -0.82 12.26 -23.33
CA ALA A 45 0.52 12.58 -23.81
C ALA A 45 0.62 12.67 -25.33
N GLU A 46 -0.21 11.92 -26.08
CA GLU A 46 -0.28 11.95 -27.55
C GLU A 46 -0.92 13.23 -28.07
N ASP A 47 -1.96 13.73 -27.36
CA ASP A 47 -2.63 14.99 -27.68
C ASP A 47 -1.88 16.18 -27.07
N GLN A 48 -2.31 17.41 -27.40
CA GLN A 48 -1.78 18.64 -26.77
C GLN A 48 -2.08 18.73 -25.26
N GLY A 49 -2.75 17.73 -24.70
CA GLY A 49 -3.09 17.58 -23.28
C GLY A 49 -1.88 17.60 -22.36
N LYS A 50 -0.72 17.12 -22.81
CA LYS A 50 0.55 17.15 -22.06
C LYS A 50 0.93 18.56 -21.59
N VAL A 51 0.82 19.54 -22.48
CA VAL A 51 1.16 20.95 -22.17
C VAL A 51 0.12 21.54 -21.21
N GLY A 52 -1.15 21.27 -21.45
CA GLY A 52 -2.24 21.71 -20.57
C GLY A 52 -2.10 21.14 -19.15
N LEU A 53 -1.82 19.85 -19.04
CA LEU A 53 -1.61 19.19 -17.76
C LEU A 53 -0.38 19.75 -17.03
N PHE A 54 0.73 19.94 -17.72
CA PHE A 54 1.94 20.58 -17.16
C PHE A 54 1.64 21.98 -16.60
N ILE A 55 0.88 22.81 -17.34
CA ILE A 55 0.50 24.16 -16.89
C ILE A 55 -0.41 24.06 -15.65
N THR A 56 -1.37 23.14 -15.65
CA THR A 56 -2.27 22.91 -14.52
C THR A 56 -1.50 22.52 -13.27
N MET A 57 -0.56 21.58 -13.40
CA MET A 57 0.26 21.09 -12.26
C MET A 57 1.29 22.14 -11.78
N LYS A 58 1.60 23.15 -12.59
CA LYS A 58 2.43 24.29 -12.17
C LYS A 58 1.70 25.27 -11.25
N ASN A 59 0.38 25.16 -11.14
CA ASN A 59 -0.41 25.99 -10.22
C ASN A 59 -0.04 25.67 -8.76
N PRO A 60 0.19 26.71 -7.91
CA PRO A 60 0.51 26.49 -6.48
C PRO A 60 -0.51 25.66 -5.71
N ALA A 61 -1.80 25.74 -6.05
CA ALA A 61 -2.83 24.94 -5.42
C ALA A 61 -2.67 23.44 -5.74
N MET A 62 -2.33 23.09 -6.99
CA MET A 62 -2.05 21.72 -7.39
C MET A 62 -0.76 21.20 -6.77
N ALA A 63 0.28 22.05 -6.73
CA ALA A 63 1.54 21.72 -6.08
C ALA A 63 1.37 21.48 -4.57
N ALA A 64 0.41 22.10 -3.91
CA ALA A 64 0.09 21.86 -2.50
C ALA A 64 -0.59 20.50 -2.29
N ILE A 65 -1.35 20.00 -3.27
CA ILE A 65 -2.07 18.72 -3.20
C ILE A 65 -1.17 17.55 -3.63
N VAL A 66 -0.58 17.64 -4.83
CA VAL A 66 0.12 16.52 -5.47
C VAL A 66 1.64 16.57 -5.22
N GLY A 67 2.13 17.75 -4.86
CA GLY A 67 3.55 18.03 -4.70
C GLY A 67 4.11 18.91 -5.84
N PRO A 68 5.34 19.43 -5.67
CA PRO A 68 5.97 20.25 -6.69
C PRO A 68 6.29 19.45 -7.95
N LEU A 69 6.19 20.10 -9.12
CA LEU A 69 6.54 19.48 -10.40
C LEU A 69 7.98 18.92 -10.38
N PRO A 70 8.18 17.65 -10.74
CA PRO A 70 9.50 17.02 -10.74
C PRO A 70 10.37 17.45 -11.95
N VAL A 71 9.80 18.17 -12.92
CA VAL A 71 10.46 18.60 -14.17
C VAL A 71 10.25 20.08 -14.43
N LYS A 72 11.19 20.69 -15.17
CA LYS A 72 11.19 22.13 -15.43
C LYS A 72 10.44 22.53 -16.71
N SER A 73 10.26 21.61 -17.66
CA SER A 73 9.63 21.87 -18.95
C SER A 73 8.62 20.80 -19.34
N ALA A 74 7.62 21.18 -20.13
CA ALA A 74 6.60 20.25 -20.63
C ALA A 74 7.21 19.14 -21.51
N SER A 75 8.33 19.37 -22.18
CA SER A 75 9.02 18.36 -22.98
C SER A 75 9.51 17.16 -22.13
N GLN A 76 9.94 17.43 -20.90
CA GLN A 76 10.42 16.43 -19.95
C GLN A 76 9.28 15.72 -19.19
N TYR A 77 8.04 16.21 -19.28
CA TYR A 77 6.89 15.65 -18.60
C TYR A 77 6.34 14.42 -19.36
N SER A 78 7.12 13.33 -19.36
CA SER A 78 6.77 12.05 -20.01
C SER A 78 5.60 11.35 -19.33
N VAL A 79 5.00 10.33 -19.98
CA VAL A 79 3.89 9.53 -19.42
C VAL A 79 4.26 8.97 -18.04
N GLY A 80 5.45 8.39 -17.90
CA GLY A 80 5.89 7.84 -16.61
C GLY A 80 6.04 8.89 -15.52
N VAL A 81 6.50 10.10 -15.87
CA VAL A 81 6.61 11.21 -14.92
C VAL A 81 5.24 11.76 -14.53
N MET A 82 4.33 11.95 -15.50
CA MET A 82 2.95 12.38 -15.25
C MET A 82 2.25 11.38 -14.33
N TYR A 83 2.28 10.12 -14.70
CA TYR A 83 1.67 9.04 -13.95
C TYR A 83 2.23 8.96 -12.52
N GLY A 84 3.55 8.91 -12.37
CA GLY A 84 4.20 8.82 -11.06
C GLY A 84 3.90 10.04 -10.19
N HIS A 85 3.92 11.25 -10.75
CA HIS A 85 3.65 12.48 -10.00
C HIS A 85 2.21 12.54 -9.49
N GLU A 86 1.22 12.22 -10.33
CA GLU A 86 -0.18 12.40 -9.97
C GLU A 86 -0.76 11.21 -9.21
N MET A 87 -0.42 9.97 -9.60
CA MET A 87 -1.03 8.78 -9.03
C MET A 87 -0.43 8.34 -7.70
N THR A 88 0.83 8.68 -7.40
CA THR A 88 1.49 8.23 -6.17
C THR A 88 0.72 8.62 -4.92
N LEU A 89 0.28 9.88 -4.80
CA LEU A 89 -0.43 10.35 -3.61
C LEU A 89 -1.76 9.61 -3.42
N PHE A 90 -2.57 9.54 -4.47
CA PHE A 90 -3.90 8.93 -4.38
C PHE A 90 -3.83 7.45 -4.01
N ILE A 91 -2.95 6.70 -4.68
CA ILE A 91 -2.81 5.28 -4.41
C ILE A 91 -2.15 5.03 -3.06
N ALA A 92 -1.18 5.87 -2.65
CA ALA A 92 -0.54 5.77 -1.35
C ALA A 92 -1.53 5.97 -0.20
N VAL A 93 -2.43 6.95 -0.30
CA VAL A 93 -3.48 7.17 0.71
C VAL A 93 -4.43 5.98 0.80
N ILE A 94 -4.85 5.44 -0.35
CA ILE A 94 -5.73 4.26 -0.38
C ILE A 94 -5.03 3.05 0.27
N THR A 95 -3.78 2.77 -0.11
CA THR A 95 -3.01 1.65 0.47
C THR A 95 -2.78 1.82 1.97
N MET A 96 -2.51 3.05 2.42
CA MET A 96 -2.33 3.38 3.83
C MET A 96 -3.60 3.09 4.65
N ILE A 97 -4.77 3.51 4.16
CA ILE A 97 -6.07 3.29 4.83
C ILE A 97 -6.39 1.80 4.88
N ILE A 98 -6.22 1.07 3.78
CA ILE A 98 -6.52 -0.37 3.70
C ILE A 98 -5.61 -1.15 4.66
N ALA A 99 -4.31 -0.86 4.66
CA ALA A 99 -3.36 -1.53 5.54
C ALA A 99 -3.63 -1.22 7.04
N GLY A 100 -3.98 0.03 7.34
CA GLY A 100 -4.37 0.44 8.69
C GLY A 100 -5.64 -0.27 9.16
N SER A 101 -6.68 -0.33 8.32
CA SER A 101 -7.92 -1.05 8.62
C SER A 101 -7.68 -2.54 8.87
N PHE A 102 -6.82 -3.16 8.06
CA PHE A 102 -6.43 -4.56 8.27
C PHE A 102 -5.70 -4.77 9.60
N MET A 103 -4.80 -3.86 9.96
CA MET A 103 -4.08 -3.95 11.22
C MET A 103 -5.02 -3.87 12.42
N ILE A 104 -6.00 -2.95 12.41
CA ILE A 104 -7.02 -2.83 13.46
C ILE A 104 -7.85 -4.12 13.55
N ASP A 105 -8.27 -4.67 12.40
CA ASP A 105 -9.06 -5.90 12.34
C ASP A 105 -8.33 -7.11 12.95
N GLN A 106 -7.02 -7.20 12.74
CA GLN A 106 -6.19 -8.29 13.25
C GLN A 106 -5.61 -8.06 14.66
N THR A 107 -5.84 -6.90 15.24
CA THR A 107 -5.35 -6.57 16.59
C THR A 107 -6.50 -6.24 17.52
N ARG A 108 -7.06 -5.05 17.41
CA ARG A 108 -8.05 -4.53 18.36
C ARG A 108 -9.38 -5.28 18.31
N LYS A 109 -9.91 -5.56 17.12
CA LYS A 109 -11.15 -6.33 17.00
C LYS A 109 -11.03 -7.77 17.53
N MET A 110 -9.86 -8.40 17.38
CA MET A 110 -9.62 -9.72 17.98
C MET A 110 -9.66 -9.67 19.51
N GLU A 111 -9.20 -8.57 20.11
CA GLU A 111 -9.26 -8.33 21.55
C GLU A 111 -10.69 -8.10 22.02
N GLU A 112 -11.43 -7.21 21.36
CA GLU A 112 -12.84 -6.90 21.66
C GLU A 112 -13.77 -8.14 21.54
N ASN A 113 -13.50 -9.01 20.58
CA ASN A 113 -14.26 -10.25 20.38
C ASN A 113 -13.83 -11.41 21.30
N GLY A 114 -12.93 -11.17 22.26
CA GLY A 114 -12.42 -12.18 23.18
C GLY A 114 -11.51 -13.25 22.54
N GLN A 115 -11.24 -13.18 21.26
CA GLN A 115 -10.40 -14.15 20.53
C GLN A 115 -8.97 -14.16 21.06
N LEU A 116 -8.46 -13.01 21.48
CA LEU A 116 -7.13 -12.88 22.06
C LEU A 116 -7.02 -13.60 23.41
N GLU A 117 -8.09 -13.64 24.21
CA GLU A 117 -8.12 -14.36 25.49
C GLU A 117 -8.05 -15.87 25.27
N ILE A 118 -8.80 -16.39 24.27
CA ILE A 118 -8.72 -17.78 23.85
C ILE A 118 -7.30 -18.14 23.42
N LEU A 119 -6.65 -17.28 22.62
CA LEU A 119 -5.26 -17.49 22.19
C LEU A 119 -4.28 -17.44 23.39
N LYS A 120 -4.51 -16.57 24.36
CA LYS A 120 -3.66 -16.47 25.58
C LYS A 120 -3.84 -17.66 26.52
N SER A 121 -4.99 -18.35 26.52
CA SER A 121 -5.20 -19.57 27.28
C SER A 121 -4.41 -20.77 26.74
N LEU A 122 -4.03 -20.74 25.46
CA LEU A 122 -3.16 -21.71 24.83
C LEU A 122 -1.69 -21.44 25.17
N HIS A 123 -0.82 -22.42 24.92
CA HIS A 123 0.65 -22.28 25.12
C HIS A 123 1.34 -21.42 24.03
N ILE A 124 0.68 -20.35 23.60
CA ILE A 124 1.12 -19.43 22.55
C ILE A 124 1.91 -18.28 23.20
N GLY A 125 2.93 -17.79 22.51
CA GLY A 125 3.73 -16.66 22.98
C GLY A 125 2.88 -15.39 23.07
N SER A 126 3.10 -14.57 24.11
CA SER A 126 2.31 -13.35 24.37
C SER A 126 2.34 -12.32 23.24
N GLN A 127 3.38 -12.33 22.40
CA GLN A 127 3.56 -11.42 21.26
C GLN A 127 3.45 -12.15 19.90
N ALA A 128 3.14 -13.44 19.90
CA ALA A 128 3.13 -14.25 18.69
C ALA A 128 2.05 -13.81 17.69
N SER A 129 0.86 -13.42 18.16
CA SER A 129 -0.23 -12.92 17.31
C SER A 129 0.14 -11.61 16.63
N SER A 130 0.59 -10.62 17.38
CA SER A 130 1.02 -9.32 16.82
C SER A 130 2.18 -9.46 15.84
N MET A 131 3.14 -10.33 16.15
CA MET A 131 4.27 -10.60 15.24
C MET A 131 3.80 -11.29 13.96
N ALA A 132 2.85 -12.23 14.04
CA ALA A 132 2.27 -12.88 12.87
C ALA A 132 1.55 -11.87 11.96
N THR A 133 0.76 -10.96 12.54
CA THR A 133 0.08 -9.88 11.78
C THR A 133 1.08 -8.96 11.10
N ASN A 134 2.14 -8.50 11.80
CA ASN A 134 3.17 -7.66 11.21
C ASN A 134 3.91 -8.36 10.05
N LEU A 135 4.22 -9.65 10.19
CA LEU A 135 4.82 -10.44 9.11
C LEU A 135 3.87 -10.62 7.93
N LEU A 136 2.57 -10.76 8.18
CA LEU A 136 1.57 -10.86 7.13
C LEU A 136 1.45 -9.55 6.33
N VAL A 137 1.44 -8.40 7.01
CA VAL A 137 1.45 -7.08 6.35
C VAL A 137 2.74 -6.90 5.54
N LEU A 138 3.89 -7.27 6.08
CA LEU A 138 5.16 -7.20 5.37
C LEU A 138 5.16 -8.08 4.10
N LEU A 139 4.70 -9.33 4.22
CA LEU A 139 4.56 -10.24 3.08
C LEU A 139 3.66 -9.65 2.00
N HIS A 140 2.50 -9.13 2.41
CA HIS A 140 1.55 -8.50 1.50
C HIS A 140 2.15 -7.27 0.80
N THR A 141 2.90 -6.43 1.55
CA THR A 141 3.61 -5.27 1.00
C THR A 141 4.62 -5.68 -0.06
N VAL A 142 5.43 -6.71 0.19
CA VAL A 142 6.41 -7.23 -0.78
C VAL A 142 5.69 -7.74 -2.05
N LEU A 143 4.60 -8.48 -1.90
CA LEU A 143 3.80 -8.94 -3.04
C LEU A 143 3.21 -7.78 -3.84
N THR A 144 2.71 -6.74 -3.17
CA THR A 144 2.20 -5.52 -3.82
C THR A 144 3.30 -4.85 -4.65
N ILE A 145 4.51 -4.70 -4.09
CA ILE A 145 5.64 -4.10 -4.82
C ILE A 145 5.97 -4.90 -6.07
N ILE A 146 6.05 -6.22 -5.97
CA ILE A 146 6.36 -7.10 -7.10
C ILE A 146 5.27 -7.01 -8.18
N LEU A 147 4.00 -7.11 -7.80
CA LEU A 147 2.89 -7.13 -8.74
C LEU A 147 2.69 -5.77 -9.41
N VAL A 148 2.70 -4.67 -8.65
CA VAL A 148 2.53 -3.33 -9.22
C VAL A 148 3.70 -2.97 -10.13
N SER A 149 4.94 -3.22 -9.73
CA SER A 149 6.08 -2.95 -10.60
C SER A 149 6.07 -3.82 -11.85
N GLY A 150 5.72 -5.09 -11.73
CA GLY A 150 5.64 -6.03 -12.86
C GLY A 150 4.58 -5.63 -13.88
N ILE A 151 3.37 -5.28 -13.42
CA ILE A 151 2.30 -4.88 -14.33
C ILE A 151 2.57 -3.54 -15.02
N LEU A 152 3.16 -2.57 -14.32
CA LEU A 152 3.53 -1.29 -14.93
C LEU A 152 4.54 -1.47 -16.07
N VAL A 153 5.55 -2.31 -15.87
CA VAL A 153 6.54 -2.63 -16.91
C VAL A 153 5.90 -3.36 -18.09
N SER A 154 4.87 -4.20 -17.86
CA SER A 154 4.21 -4.95 -18.92
C SER A 154 3.44 -4.11 -19.95
N TYR A 155 3.15 -2.84 -19.62
CA TYR A 155 2.54 -1.90 -20.58
C TYR A 155 3.51 -1.47 -21.70
N ASN A 156 4.81 -1.74 -21.57
CA ASN A 156 5.83 -1.42 -22.58
C ASN A 156 5.86 0.06 -23.03
N VAL A 157 5.45 0.97 -22.15
CA VAL A 157 5.53 2.41 -22.40
C VAL A 157 6.99 2.86 -22.29
N SER A 158 7.53 3.52 -23.29
CA SER A 158 8.96 3.88 -23.39
C SER A 158 9.50 4.69 -22.22
N SER A 159 8.62 5.42 -21.52
CA SER A 159 8.96 6.26 -20.35
C SER A 159 8.66 5.59 -19.00
N ILE A 160 8.15 4.36 -18.99
CA ILE A 160 7.90 3.57 -17.77
C ILE A 160 8.91 2.43 -17.76
N ASP A 161 10.05 2.69 -17.11
CA ASP A 161 11.11 1.70 -16.95
C ASP A 161 10.96 0.90 -15.64
N LEU A 162 11.74 -0.16 -15.52
CA LEU A 162 11.73 -1.00 -14.30
C LEU A 162 12.12 -0.22 -13.04
N LYS A 163 13.06 0.73 -13.16
CA LYS A 163 13.52 1.51 -12.00
C LYS A 163 12.43 2.44 -11.51
N GLY A 164 11.78 3.20 -12.41
CA GLY A 164 10.67 4.08 -12.08
C GLY A 164 9.49 3.32 -11.48
N SER A 165 9.13 2.17 -12.08
CA SER A 165 8.06 1.29 -11.58
C SER A 165 8.36 0.74 -10.19
N LEU A 166 9.61 0.36 -9.91
CA LEU A 166 10.03 -0.08 -8.57
C LEU A 166 9.97 1.07 -7.55
N TYR A 167 10.45 2.27 -7.88
CA TYR A 167 10.34 3.41 -6.96
C TYR A 167 8.90 3.76 -6.65
N PHE A 168 8.03 3.77 -7.67
CA PHE A 168 6.60 3.96 -7.48
C PHE A 168 6.00 2.89 -6.56
N ALA A 169 6.22 1.61 -6.85
CA ALA A 169 5.70 0.49 -6.06
C ALA A 169 6.25 0.49 -4.62
N CYS A 170 7.54 0.81 -4.43
CA CYS A 170 8.13 0.96 -3.11
C CYS A 170 7.51 2.10 -2.31
N SER A 171 7.16 3.23 -2.94
CA SER A 171 6.47 4.34 -2.26
C SER A 171 5.09 3.91 -1.73
N LEU A 172 4.34 3.12 -2.51
CA LEU A 172 3.07 2.52 -2.07
C LEU A 172 3.28 1.52 -0.92
N GLY A 173 4.32 0.70 -1.01
CA GLY A 173 4.69 -0.23 0.05
C GLY A 173 5.03 0.47 1.36
N LEU A 174 5.81 1.55 1.31
CA LEU A 174 6.12 2.37 2.48
C LEU A 174 4.87 3.03 3.07
N ALA A 175 3.96 3.55 2.24
CA ALA A 175 2.68 4.11 2.69
C ALA A 175 1.82 3.04 3.38
N SER A 176 1.77 1.82 2.85
CA SER A 176 1.10 0.68 3.47
C SER A 176 1.66 0.37 4.86
N LEU A 177 2.99 0.28 4.99
CA LEU A 177 3.66 0.03 6.26
C LEU A 177 3.45 1.16 7.27
N LEU A 178 3.45 2.42 6.82
CA LEU A 178 3.15 3.58 7.66
C LEU A 178 1.72 3.51 8.20
N GLY A 179 0.74 3.24 7.34
CA GLY A 179 -0.65 3.10 7.74
C GLY A 179 -0.86 1.98 8.76
N ALA A 180 -0.27 0.82 8.51
CA ALA A 180 -0.31 -0.31 9.44
C ALA A 180 0.37 0.02 10.78
N SER A 181 1.51 0.72 10.75
CA SER A 181 2.24 1.10 11.98
C SER A 181 1.49 2.11 12.83
N ILE A 182 0.90 3.14 12.20
CA ILE A 182 0.06 4.13 12.88
C ILE A 182 -1.15 3.45 13.50
N ALA A 183 -1.84 2.60 12.73
CA ALA A 183 -3.00 1.86 13.20
C ALA A 183 -2.65 0.92 14.36
N TYR A 184 -1.50 0.25 14.30
CA TYR A 184 -1.02 -0.59 15.39
C TYR A 184 -0.75 0.21 16.67
N LEU A 185 -0.13 1.39 16.56
CA LEU A 185 0.07 2.28 17.71
C LEU A 185 -1.25 2.78 18.29
N CYS A 186 -2.18 3.20 17.43
CA CYS A 186 -3.52 3.61 17.85
C CYS A 186 -4.25 2.48 18.58
N ALA A 187 -4.18 1.25 18.05
CA ALA A 187 -4.80 0.08 18.67
C ALA A 187 -4.24 -0.25 20.08
N GLN A 188 -3.02 0.20 20.40
CA GLN A 188 -2.46 0.04 21.75
C GLN A 188 -2.92 1.12 22.73
N ILE A 189 -3.32 2.29 22.25
CA ILE A 189 -3.66 3.46 23.06
C ILE A 189 -5.16 3.55 23.31
N PHE A 190 -5.98 3.29 22.29
CA PHE A 190 -7.42 3.45 22.37
C PHE A 190 -8.12 2.20 22.91
N ALA A 191 -9.19 2.41 23.68
CA ALA A 191 -9.95 1.32 24.31
C ALA A 191 -10.92 0.62 23.36
N THR A 192 -11.28 1.23 22.23
CA THR A 192 -12.25 0.70 21.24
C THR A 192 -11.70 0.75 19.83
N SER A 193 -12.24 -0.09 18.93
CA SER A 193 -11.84 -0.16 17.51
C SER A 193 -12.59 0.82 16.61
N SER A 194 -13.56 1.56 17.18
CA SER A 194 -14.39 2.55 16.45
C SER A 194 -13.68 3.88 16.24
#